data_e1dc7257167e4678dd20f6c18e5958a0
#
_entry.id   e1dc7257167e4678dd20f6c18e5958a0
#
_cell.length_a   1.000
_cell.length_b   1.000
_cell.length_c   1.000
_cell.angle_alpha   90.00
_cell.angle_beta   90.00
_cell.angle_gamma   90.00
#
_symmetry.space_group_name_H-M   'P 1'
#
loop_
_entity.id
_entity.type
_entity.pdbx_description
1 polymer ?
#
loop_
_entity_poly.entity_id
_entity_poly.type
_entity_poly.pdbx_seq_one_letter_code
_entity_poly.pdbx_strand_id
1 'polypeptide(L)'
;ILLAVAALQAGGQLSDMALALDRWVGTSSETGVYVVGGLIGLLSAIIDNVPLVAASMGMYPIELVSGSYFATDGLFWEYLAFTAGTGGSILIIGSAAGVAVMGLEKIPFGWYLKRISGLALLGYLAGIAVYILQQHFAG
;
A
#
# COMPACT_ATOMS: atom_id res chain seq x y z
N ILE A 1 13.15 -7.82 9.60
CA ILE A 1 12.41 -6.86 8.76
C ILE A 1 12.35 -5.48 9.41
N LEU A 2 11.82 -5.32 10.63
CA LEU A 2 11.71 -4.02 11.31
C LEU A 2 13.07 -3.33 11.54
N LEU A 3 14.11 -4.09 11.85
CA LEU A 3 15.48 -3.58 11.95
C LEU A 3 16.01 -3.04 10.62
N ALA A 4 15.71 -3.72 9.52
CA ALA A 4 16.09 -3.23 8.19
C ALA A 4 15.35 -1.94 7.83
N VAL A 5 14.07 -1.84 8.13
CA VAL A 5 13.28 -0.61 7.93
C VAL A 5 13.84 0.52 8.81
N ALA A 6 14.16 0.26 10.07
CA ALA A 6 14.76 1.24 10.97
C ALA A 6 16.13 1.72 10.48
N ALA A 7 16.95 0.83 9.91
CA ALA A 7 18.24 1.20 9.31
C ALA A 7 18.07 2.10 8.08
N LEU A 8 17.11 1.79 7.20
CA LEU A 8 16.79 2.63 6.03
C LEU A 8 16.25 4.00 6.44
N GLN A 9 15.45 4.04 7.50
CA GLN A 9 14.94 5.30 8.07
C GLN A 9 16.07 6.15 8.65
N ALA A 10 16.95 5.53 9.47
CA ALA A 10 18.10 6.21 10.05
C ALA A 10 19.09 6.70 8.98
N GLY A 11 19.23 5.98 7.87
CA GLY A 11 20.03 6.37 6.71
C GLY A 11 19.41 7.44 5.82
N GLY A 12 18.19 7.92 6.11
CA GLY A 12 17.48 8.94 5.34
C GLY A 12 16.92 8.45 4.00
N GLN A 13 17.12 7.20 3.63
CA GLN A 13 16.69 6.64 2.34
C GLN A 13 15.16 6.62 2.19
N LEU A 14 14.43 6.39 3.26
CA LEU A 14 12.96 6.43 3.23
C LEU A 14 12.44 7.87 3.02
N SER A 15 13.10 8.85 3.63
CA SER A 15 12.78 10.27 3.41
C SER A 15 13.06 10.70 1.98
N ASP A 16 14.16 10.23 1.39
CA ASP A 16 14.50 10.52 -0.01
C ASP A 16 13.47 9.90 -0.97
N MET A 17 12.99 8.69 -0.68
CA MET A 17 11.91 8.05 -1.44
C MET A 17 10.60 8.82 -1.32
N ALA A 18 10.23 9.28 -0.12
CA ALA A 18 9.05 10.10 0.10
C ALA A 18 9.11 11.40 -0.69
N LEU A 19 10.26 12.10 -0.64
CA LEU A 19 10.48 13.32 -1.41
C LEU A 19 10.43 13.08 -2.93
N ALA A 20 10.94 11.95 -3.39
CA ALA A 20 10.86 11.58 -4.80
C ALA A 20 9.40 11.34 -5.23
N LEU A 21 8.61 10.63 -4.44
CA LEU A 21 7.18 10.40 -4.70
C LEU A 21 6.40 11.73 -4.66
N ASP A 22 6.70 12.59 -3.68
CA ASP A 22 6.05 13.89 -3.56
C ASP A 22 6.35 14.81 -4.74
N ARG A 23 7.58 14.80 -5.26
CA ARG A 23 7.94 15.55 -6.48
C ARG A 23 7.22 15.04 -7.73
N TRP A 24 6.93 13.74 -7.79
CA TRP A 24 6.29 13.12 -8.95
C TRP A 24 4.77 13.29 -8.94
N VAL A 25 4.14 13.18 -7.78
CA VAL A 25 2.70 13.11 -7.64
C VAL A 25 2.14 14.29 -6.84
N GLY A 26 2.88 14.76 -5.82
CA GLY A 26 2.44 15.80 -4.88
C GLY A 26 1.44 15.25 -3.86
N THR A 27 1.90 15.03 -2.62
CA THR A 27 1.05 14.53 -1.52
C THR A 27 0.27 15.65 -0.80
N SER A 28 0.41 16.88 -1.24
CA SER A 28 -0.32 18.04 -0.70
C SER A 28 -1.80 18.10 -1.12
N SER A 29 -2.21 17.28 -2.08
CA SER A 29 -3.60 17.19 -2.55
C SER A 29 -4.19 15.82 -2.20
N GLU A 30 -5.51 15.78 -2.02
CA GLU A 30 -6.25 14.53 -1.80
C GLU A 30 -6.00 13.51 -2.92
N THR A 31 -6.01 13.95 -4.17
CA THR A 31 -5.70 13.10 -5.33
C THR A 31 -4.28 12.53 -5.24
N GLY A 32 -3.30 13.33 -4.80
CA GLY A 32 -1.92 12.87 -4.60
C GLY A 32 -1.83 11.79 -3.54
N VAL A 33 -2.55 11.91 -2.44
CA VAL A 33 -2.63 10.91 -1.38
C VAL A 33 -3.18 9.57 -1.91
N TYR A 34 -4.26 9.62 -2.72
CA TYR A 34 -4.83 8.42 -3.33
C TYR A 34 -3.87 7.76 -4.33
N VAL A 35 -3.18 8.55 -5.15
CA VAL A 35 -2.21 7.99 -6.11
C VAL A 35 -1.03 7.36 -5.40
N VAL A 36 -0.44 8.04 -4.42
CA VAL A 36 0.71 7.50 -3.66
C VAL A 36 0.31 6.25 -2.87
N GLY A 37 -0.78 6.31 -2.11
CA GLY A 37 -1.27 5.15 -1.35
C GLY A 37 -1.64 3.96 -2.25
N GLY A 38 -2.24 4.22 -3.42
CA GLY A 38 -2.54 3.20 -4.42
C GLY A 38 -1.28 2.56 -5.02
N LEU A 39 -0.25 3.36 -5.33
CA LEU A 39 1.03 2.85 -5.81
C LEU A 39 1.77 2.02 -4.75
N ILE A 40 1.78 2.49 -3.51
CA ILE A 40 2.36 1.73 -2.39
C ILE A 40 1.59 0.41 -2.21
N GLY A 41 0.26 0.45 -2.25
CA GLY A 41 -0.57 -0.75 -2.19
C GLY A 41 -0.31 -1.71 -3.35
N LEU A 42 -0.04 -1.22 -4.56
CA LEU A 42 0.33 -2.05 -5.71
C LEU A 42 1.70 -2.73 -5.49
N LEU A 43 2.64 -2.06 -4.82
CA LEU A 43 3.92 -2.68 -4.43
C LEU A 43 3.73 -3.83 -3.43
N SER A 44 2.64 -3.83 -2.66
CA SER A 44 2.27 -4.95 -1.79
C SER A 44 2.02 -6.26 -2.56
N ALA A 45 1.81 -6.21 -3.86
CA ALA A 45 1.76 -7.40 -4.69
C ALA A 45 3.08 -8.20 -4.69
N ILE A 46 4.20 -7.52 -4.44
CA ILE A 46 5.56 -8.09 -4.48
C ILE A 46 6.18 -8.13 -3.09
N ILE A 47 5.99 -7.06 -2.32
CA ILE A 47 6.54 -6.87 -0.98
C ILE A 47 5.43 -7.16 0.03
N ASP A 48 5.74 -7.97 1.05
CA ASP A 48 4.78 -8.24 2.13
C ASP A 48 4.25 -6.94 2.73
N ASN A 49 2.96 -6.90 3.03
CA ASN A 49 2.26 -5.71 3.52
C ASN A 49 2.85 -5.16 4.84
N VAL A 50 3.31 -6.01 5.75
CA VAL A 50 3.85 -5.58 7.04
C VAL A 50 5.10 -4.69 6.89
N PRO A 51 6.17 -5.13 6.19
CA PRO A 51 7.34 -4.28 5.98
C PRO A 51 7.02 -3.05 5.12
N LEU A 52 6.07 -3.15 4.20
CA LEU A 52 5.69 -2.04 3.33
C LEU A 52 5.00 -0.93 4.12
N VAL A 53 4.03 -1.27 4.99
CA VAL A 53 3.37 -0.30 5.87
C VAL A 53 4.37 0.31 6.85
N ALA A 54 5.26 -0.49 7.45
CA ALA A 54 6.30 0.00 8.33
C ALA A 54 7.26 0.99 7.62
N ALA A 55 7.64 0.71 6.38
CA ALA A 55 8.42 1.64 5.56
C ALA A 55 7.65 2.95 5.29
N SER A 56 6.36 2.86 4.97
CA SER A 56 5.52 4.04 4.75
C SER A 56 5.40 4.92 5.99
N MET A 57 5.32 4.33 7.18
CA MET A 57 5.36 5.07 8.45
C MET A 57 6.73 5.76 8.69
N GLY A 58 7.81 5.22 8.14
CA GLY A 58 9.13 5.86 8.17
C GLY A 58 9.29 6.98 7.12
N MET A 59 8.56 6.87 6.01
CA MET A 59 8.55 7.88 4.94
C MET A 59 7.70 9.10 5.30
N TYR A 60 6.52 8.88 5.86
CA TYR A 60 5.54 9.90 6.18
C TYR A 60 5.31 9.95 7.69
N PRO A 61 5.79 10.99 8.40
CA PRO A 61 5.56 11.11 9.83
C PRO A 61 4.08 11.40 10.12
N ILE A 62 3.59 10.85 11.24
CA ILE A 62 2.25 11.16 11.73
C ILE A 62 2.21 12.63 12.17
N GLU A 63 1.33 13.40 11.57
CA GLU A 63 1.13 14.80 11.91
C GLU A 63 0.13 14.95 13.05
N LEU A 64 0.45 15.84 14.00
CA LEU A 64 -0.44 16.16 15.14
C LEU A 64 -1.46 17.26 14.80
N VAL A 65 -1.56 17.64 13.54
CA VAL A 65 -2.46 18.69 13.06
C VAL A 65 -3.79 18.05 12.64
N SER A 66 -4.86 18.43 13.30
CA SER A 66 -6.22 18.01 12.93
C SER A 66 -6.56 18.44 11.51
N GLY A 67 -7.06 17.52 10.72
CA GLY A 67 -7.43 17.75 9.30
C GLY A 67 -6.30 17.53 8.30
N SER A 68 -5.09 17.16 8.75
CA SER A 68 -4.05 16.69 7.85
C SER A 68 -4.35 15.27 7.35
N TYR A 69 -4.02 14.98 6.10
CA TYR A 69 -4.12 13.63 5.53
C TYR A 69 -3.24 12.62 6.26
N PHE A 70 -2.18 13.07 6.92
CA PHE A 70 -1.22 12.28 7.69
C PHE A 70 -1.46 12.31 9.20
N ALA A 71 -2.58 12.84 9.66
CA ALA A 71 -2.97 12.79 11.07
C ALA A 71 -3.16 11.33 11.54
N THR A 72 -3.26 11.11 12.85
CA THR A 72 -3.37 9.75 13.44
C THR A 72 -4.50 8.93 12.82
N ASP A 73 -5.68 9.54 12.58
CA ASP A 73 -6.80 8.92 11.88
C ASP A 73 -6.99 9.56 10.48
N GLY A 74 -5.88 9.94 9.84
CA GLY A 74 -5.90 10.62 8.56
C GLY A 74 -6.16 9.69 7.39
N LEU A 75 -6.73 10.25 6.34
CA LEU A 75 -7.11 9.56 5.10
C LEU A 75 -5.99 8.67 4.55
N PHE A 76 -4.73 9.12 4.62
CA PHE A 76 -3.60 8.37 4.10
C PHE A 76 -3.44 7.01 4.78
N TRP A 77 -3.53 6.96 6.10
CA TRP A 77 -3.30 5.73 6.87
C TRP A 77 -4.41 4.71 6.70
N GLU A 78 -5.67 5.17 6.71
CA GLU A 78 -6.83 4.31 6.45
C GLU A 78 -6.79 3.73 5.03
N TYR A 79 -6.50 4.58 4.07
CA TYR A 79 -6.40 4.18 2.67
C TYR A 79 -5.21 3.25 2.42
N LEU A 80 -4.05 3.54 3.03
CA LEU A 80 -2.87 2.67 2.95
C LEU A 80 -3.15 1.29 3.55
N ALA A 81 -3.84 1.20 4.69
CA ALA A 81 -4.20 -0.08 5.30
C ALA A 81 -5.07 -0.91 4.34
N PHE A 82 -6.03 -0.28 3.67
CA PHE A 82 -6.87 -0.92 2.66
C PHE A 82 -6.05 -1.37 1.44
N THR A 83 -5.25 -0.49 0.85
CA THR A 83 -4.51 -0.77 -0.38
C THR A 83 -3.37 -1.77 -0.16
N ALA A 84 -2.62 -1.65 0.93
CA ALA A 84 -1.57 -2.61 1.27
C ALA A 84 -2.15 -4.00 1.59
N GLY A 85 -3.27 -4.06 2.31
CA GLY A 85 -3.94 -5.32 2.65
C GLY A 85 -4.50 -6.05 1.43
N THR A 86 -5.08 -5.33 0.48
CA THR A 86 -5.70 -5.92 -0.73
C THR A 86 -4.69 -6.14 -1.87
N GLY A 87 -3.68 -5.28 -1.99
CA GLY A 87 -2.67 -5.33 -3.06
C GLY A 87 -1.88 -6.63 -3.08
N GLY A 88 -1.60 -7.23 -1.92
CA GLY A 88 -0.89 -8.51 -1.80
C GLY A 88 -1.54 -9.68 -2.53
N SER A 89 -2.85 -9.60 -2.78
CA SER A 89 -3.60 -10.62 -3.52
C SER A 89 -3.34 -10.61 -5.03
N ILE A 90 -2.80 -9.53 -5.58
CA ILE A 90 -2.63 -9.38 -7.04
C ILE A 90 -1.66 -10.42 -7.58
N LEU A 91 -0.49 -10.60 -6.94
CA LEU A 91 0.51 -11.60 -7.33
C LEU A 91 0.63 -12.76 -6.33
N ILE A 92 -0.11 -12.74 -5.24
CA ILE A 92 -0.08 -13.68 -4.11
C ILE A 92 1.27 -13.75 -3.36
N ILE A 93 2.39 -13.50 -4.03
CA ILE A 93 3.73 -13.50 -3.41
C ILE A 93 3.91 -12.36 -2.38
N GLY A 94 3.16 -11.29 -2.50
CA GLY A 94 3.11 -10.19 -1.53
C GLY A 94 2.31 -10.51 -0.25
N SER A 95 1.80 -11.73 -0.11
CA SER A 95 1.02 -12.16 1.07
C SER A 95 1.60 -13.46 1.64
N ALA A 96 2.13 -13.42 2.85
CA ALA A 96 2.64 -14.61 3.52
C ALA A 96 1.58 -15.71 3.65
N ALA A 97 0.34 -15.33 3.97
CA ALA A 97 -0.79 -16.27 4.03
C ALA A 97 -1.11 -16.85 2.66
N GLY A 98 -1.08 -16.02 1.60
CA GLY A 98 -1.30 -16.46 0.22
C GLY A 98 -0.25 -17.47 -0.25
N VAL A 99 1.02 -17.20 0.04
CA VAL A 99 2.13 -18.14 -0.26
C VAL A 99 1.96 -19.46 0.49
N ALA A 100 1.56 -19.42 1.76
CA ALA A 100 1.31 -20.63 2.55
C ALA A 100 0.17 -21.47 1.95
N VAL A 101 -0.96 -20.85 1.59
CA VAL A 101 -2.08 -21.54 0.94
C VAL A 101 -1.67 -22.14 -0.42
N MET A 102 -0.93 -21.37 -1.22
CA MET A 102 -0.42 -21.82 -2.52
C MET A 102 0.47 -23.06 -2.36
N GLY A 103 1.28 -23.10 -1.31
CA GLY A 103 2.12 -24.28 -0.98
C GLY A 103 1.29 -25.49 -0.53
N LEU A 104 0.31 -25.29 0.33
CA LEU A 104 -0.57 -26.33 0.84
C LEU A 104 -1.42 -26.95 -0.27
N GLU A 105 -2.01 -26.12 -1.10
CA GLU A 105 -2.88 -26.53 -2.22
C GLU A 105 -2.09 -26.93 -3.49
N LYS A 106 -0.76 -26.83 -3.44
CA LYS A 106 0.14 -27.14 -4.56
C LYS A 106 -0.21 -26.37 -5.85
N ILE A 107 -0.65 -25.11 -5.69
CA ILE A 107 -1.00 -24.24 -6.81
C ILE A 107 0.28 -23.61 -7.36
N PRO A 108 0.64 -23.83 -8.63
CA PRO A 108 1.82 -23.17 -9.21
C PRO A 108 1.58 -21.68 -9.43
N PHE A 109 2.58 -20.87 -9.13
CA PHE A 109 2.52 -19.40 -9.29
C PHE A 109 2.08 -18.99 -10.70
N GLY A 110 2.58 -19.64 -11.75
CA GLY A 110 2.19 -19.33 -13.12
C GLY A 110 0.71 -19.58 -13.43
N TRP A 111 0.07 -20.52 -12.76
CA TRP A 111 -1.38 -20.73 -12.88
C TRP A 111 -2.14 -19.57 -12.23
N TYR A 112 -1.73 -19.18 -11.00
CA TYR A 112 -2.33 -18.05 -10.32
C TYR A 112 -2.23 -16.76 -11.13
N LEU A 113 -1.02 -16.47 -11.64
CA LEU A 113 -0.74 -15.30 -12.48
C LEU A 113 -1.67 -15.22 -13.71
N LYS A 114 -1.89 -16.35 -14.39
CA LYS A 114 -2.72 -16.39 -15.62
C LYS A 114 -4.22 -16.36 -15.34
N ARG A 115 -4.66 -16.90 -14.21
CA ARG A 115 -6.09 -17.14 -13.93
C ARG A 115 -6.69 -16.15 -12.92
N ILE A 116 -5.92 -15.75 -11.93
CA ILE A 116 -6.44 -15.01 -10.78
C ILE A 116 -5.90 -13.58 -10.71
N SER A 117 -4.61 -13.36 -11.03
CA SER A 117 -4.00 -12.04 -10.89
C SER A 117 -4.74 -10.92 -11.63
N GLY A 118 -5.25 -11.19 -12.82
CA GLY A 118 -6.04 -10.21 -13.58
C GLY A 118 -7.35 -9.83 -12.88
N LEU A 119 -8.05 -10.81 -12.33
CA LEU A 119 -9.28 -10.58 -11.55
C LEU A 119 -8.98 -9.88 -10.21
N ALA A 120 -7.88 -10.26 -9.55
CA ALA A 120 -7.42 -9.64 -8.33
C ALA A 120 -7.05 -8.16 -8.56
N LEU A 121 -6.37 -7.84 -9.65
CA LEU A 121 -6.07 -6.47 -10.05
C LEU A 121 -7.34 -5.66 -10.33
N LEU A 122 -8.31 -6.23 -11.06
CA LEU A 122 -9.60 -5.58 -11.29
C LEU A 122 -10.34 -5.34 -9.98
N GLY A 123 -10.35 -6.31 -9.07
CA GLY A 123 -10.93 -6.16 -7.73
C GLY A 123 -10.24 -5.07 -6.90
N TYR A 124 -8.91 -5.00 -6.98
CA TYR A 124 -8.13 -3.96 -6.34
C TYR A 124 -8.50 -2.55 -6.85
N LEU A 125 -8.53 -2.37 -8.16
CA LEU A 125 -8.89 -1.07 -8.78
C LEU A 125 -10.36 -0.70 -8.52
N ALA A 126 -11.27 -1.66 -8.59
CA ALA A 126 -12.68 -1.44 -8.25
C ALA A 126 -12.85 -1.06 -6.77
N GLY A 127 -12.11 -1.71 -5.88
CA GLY A 127 -12.12 -1.38 -4.45
C GLY A 127 -11.60 0.03 -4.18
N ILE A 128 -10.53 0.46 -4.85
CA ILE A 128 -10.04 1.84 -4.78
C ILE A 128 -11.12 2.82 -5.25
N ALA A 129 -11.77 2.54 -6.38
CA ALA A 129 -12.83 3.40 -6.91
C ALA A 129 -13.99 3.52 -5.92
N VAL A 130 -14.43 2.42 -5.33
CA VAL A 130 -15.49 2.42 -4.30
C VAL A 130 -15.06 3.18 -3.05
N TYR A 131 -13.82 3.00 -2.60
CA TYR A 131 -13.29 3.72 -1.43
C TYR A 131 -13.30 5.23 -1.66
N ILE A 132 -12.81 5.71 -2.82
CA ILE A 132 -12.82 7.13 -3.19
C ILE A 132 -14.24 7.67 -3.27
N LEU A 133 -15.16 6.93 -3.90
CA LEU A 133 -16.57 7.31 -3.95
C LEU A 133 -17.19 7.41 -2.57
N GLN A 134 -16.92 6.44 -1.69
CA GLN A 134 -17.43 6.45 -0.32
C GLN A 134 -16.94 7.69 0.45
N GLN A 135 -15.66 8.03 0.35
CA GLN A 135 -15.11 9.23 0.98
C GLN A 135 -15.75 10.51 0.43
N HIS A 136 -15.98 10.57 -0.87
CA HIS A 136 -16.62 11.72 -1.49
C HIS A 136 -18.09 11.91 -1.07
N PHE A 137 -18.82 10.82 -0.82
CA PHE A 137 -20.22 10.90 -0.38
C PHE A 137 -20.39 10.95 1.14
N ALA A 138 -19.39 10.52 1.92
CA ALA A 138 -19.42 10.56 3.38
C ALA A 138 -18.91 11.89 3.98
N GLY A 139 -18.15 12.67 3.20
CA GLY A 139 -17.70 14.01 3.54
C GLY A 139 -18.65 15.05 2.98
#